data_993ca917a15f70296ee4a132ce98daa6
#
_entry.id   993ca917a15f70296ee4a132ce98daa6
#
_cell.length_a   1.000
_cell.length_b   1.000
_cell.length_c   1.000
_cell.angle_alpha   90.00
_cell.angle_beta   90.00
_cell.angle_gamma   90.00
#
_symmetry.space_group_name_H-M   'P 1'
#
loop_
_entity.id
_entity.type
_entity.pdbx_description
1 polymer ?
#
loop_
_entity_poly.entity_id
_entity_poly.type
_entity_poly.pdbx_seq_one_letter_code
_entity_poly.pdbx_strand_id
1 'polypeptide(L)'
;GFSYYGATGLYSTSNMGPNSMGADITVNGNVDLKGKAHGIFANAGGSKVTVNGGGSIEVDKASTNPYAAIRAEDGIVNMNVKLDSSGNAVGSLDKKVNIKGNLAVTTGAVNAVDKRGTLSQINLGLTTADSTLHGVVYNAFPDEGKKAGELTFKGEANLFLANGAAWTNEKYGDTGTSWGGKNFEGSHLIKLAGGASAAKAGQIFQKDTGNITVDNYSGYTDVYYAHE
;
A
#
# COMPACT_ATOMS: atom_id res chain seq x y z
N GLY A 1 -17.65 -2.16 19.61
CA GLY A 1 -17.77 -1.25 18.47
C GLY A 1 -18.03 -2.05 17.21
N PHE A 2 -19.02 -1.67 16.46
CA PHE A 2 -19.25 -2.26 15.14
C PHE A 2 -18.11 -1.77 14.22
N SER A 3 -17.17 -2.64 13.92
CA SER A 3 -16.15 -2.34 12.92
C SER A 3 -16.76 -2.58 11.53
N TYR A 4 -17.08 -1.53 10.83
CA TYR A 4 -17.48 -1.58 9.42
C TYR A 4 -16.36 -2.14 8.53
N TYR A 5 -15.16 -2.28 9.07
CA TYR A 5 -13.95 -2.63 8.34
C TYR A 5 -13.37 -4.01 8.73
N GLY A 6 -14.10 -4.80 9.50
CA GLY A 6 -13.64 -6.12 9.95
C GLY A 6 -12.46 -6.05 10.94
N ALA A 7 -11.83 -7.20 11.17
CA ALA A 7 -10.67 -7.27 12.06
C ALA A 7 -9.42 -6.77 11.32
N THR A 8 -8.83 -5.67 11.81
CA THR A 8 -7.60 -5.06 11.30
C THR A 8 -6.49 -5.18 12.34
N GLY A 9 -5.27 -5.50 11.90
CA GLY A 9 -4.12 -5.66 12.80
C GLY A 9 -3.65 -4.33 13.39
N LEU A 10 -3.26 -3.36 12.53
CA LEU A 10 -2.92 -1.99 12.92
C LEU A 10 -3.89 -1.02 12.24
N TYR A 11 -4.66 -0.31 13.03
CA TYR A 11 -5.66 0.62 12.52
C TYR A 11 -5.48 2.01 13.11
N SER A 12 -5.18 2.98 12.26
CA SER A 12 -5.11 4.40 12.61
C SER A 12 -6.23 5.15 11.91
N THR A 13 -6.97 5.95 12.63
CA THR A 13 -8.07 6.74 12.08
C THR A 13 -8.19 8.10 12.77
N SER A 14 -8.96 8.98 12.20
CA SER A 14 -9.36 10.23 12.83
C SER A 14 -10.85 10.24 13.14
N ASN A 15 -11.27 11.04 14.14
CA ASN A 15 -12.65 11.46 14.23
C ASN A 15 -12.99 12.39 13.05
N MET A 16 -14.05 12.09 12.34
CA MET A 16 -14.49 12.83 11.15
C MET A 16 -15.16 14.18 11.51
N GLY A 17 -14.47 15.02 12.23
CA GLY A 17 -14.93 16.37 12.59
C GLY A 17 -14.02 17.45 12.02
N PRO A 18 -14.47 18.70 11.92
CA PRO A 18 -13.72 19.79 11.27
C PRO A 18 -12.38 20.12 11.94
N ASN A 19 -12.16 19.66 13.17
CA ASN A 19 -10.94 19.87 13.95
C ASN A 19 -10.26 18.53 14.32
N SER A 20 -10.71 17.39 13.78
CA SER A 20 -10.12 16.12 14.12
C SER A 20 -8.74 15.98 13.47
N MET A 21 -7.75 15.54 14.23
CA MET A 21 -6.42 15.20 13.75
C MET A 21 -6.35 13.70 13.54
N GLY A 22 -5.66 13.26 12.48
CA GLY A 22 -5.33 11.86 12.29
C GLY A 22 -4.44 11.38 13.44
N ALA A 23 -4.56 10.10 13.77
CA ALA A 23 -3.71 9.46 14.76
C ALA A 23 -2.46 8.87 14.06
N ASP A 24 -1.34 8.89 14.76
CA ASP A 24 -0.09 8.28 14.30
C ASP A 24 0.23 7.05 15.15
N ILE A 25 0.50 5.93 14.48
CA ILE A 25 1.03 4.71 15.08
C ILE A 25 2.44 4.50 14.54
N THR A 26 3.41 4.34 15.43
CA THR A 26 4.79 3.99 15.05
C THR A 26 5.18 2.68 15.74
N VAL A 27 5.61 1.71 14.94
CA VAL A 27 6.16 0.43 15.41
C VAL A 27 7.63 0.38 15.03
N ASN A 28 8.52 0.34 16.02
CA ASN A 28 9.96 0.29 15.80
C ASN A 28 10.51 -1.13 15.60
N GLY A 29 9.73 -2.13 15.95
CA GLY A 29 10.07 -3.55 15.78
C GLY A 29 9.38 -4.19 14.57
N ASN A 30 9.48 -5.51 14.49
CA ASN A 30 8.80 -6.31 13.48
C ASN A 30 7.31 -6.45 13.83
N VAL A 31 6.51 -6.68 12.79
CA VAL A 31 5.09 -7.03 12.92
C VAL A 31 4.84 -8.46 12.43
N ASP A 32 3.88 -9.14 13.04
CA ASP A 32 3.32 -10.39 12.54
C ASP A 32 1.80 -10.29 12.62
N LEU A 33 1.18 -10.00 11.48
CA LEU A 33 -0.23 -9.66 11.39
C LEU A 33 -0.96 -10.68 10.52
N LYS A 34 -1.95 -11.34 11.11
CA LYS A 34 -2.90 -12.21 10.40
C LYS A 34 -4.31 -11.72 10.67
N GLY A 35 -5.08 -11.52 9.62
CA GLY A 35 -6.41 -10.96 9.77
C GLY A 35 -7.38 -11.35 8.67
N LYS A 36 -8.68 -11.22 8.98
CA LYS A 36 -9.77 -11.43 8.01
C LYS A 36 -10.06 -10.20 7.17
N ALA A 37 -9.55 -9.04 7.56
CA ALA A 37 -9.80 -7.79 6.86
C ALA A 37 -8.48 -7.17 6.39
N HIS A 38 -7.95 -6.21 7.13
CA HIS A 38 -6.70 -5.53 6.77
C HIS A 38 -5.58 -5.93 7.74
N GLY A 39 -4.35 -6.02 7.24
CA GLY A 39 -3.19 -6.09 8.12
C GLY A 39 -2.91 -4.70 8.71
N ILE A 40 -2.69 -3.70 7.86
CA ILE A 40 -2.47 -2.31 8.26
C ILE A 40 -3.46 -1.43 7.51
N PHE A 41 -4.09 -0.49 8.22
CA PHE A 41 -5.00 0.46 7.64
C PHE A 41 -4.83 1.86 8.27
N ALA A 42 -4.42 2.83 7.45
CA ALA A 42 -4.45 4.25 7.79
C ALA A 42 -5.67 4.91 7.13
N ASN A 43 -6.60 5.40 7.95
CA ASN A 43 -7.92 5.86 7.49
C ASN A 43 -8.22 7.26 7.98
N ALA A 44 -8.52 8.16 7.05
CA ALA A 44 -9.03 9.51 7.26
C ALA A 44 -8.10 10.49 7.99
N GLY A 45 -8.30 11.77 7.71
CA GLY A 45 -7.70 12.89 8.44
C GLY A 45 -6.18 12.96 8.44
N GLY A 46 -5.50 12.35 7.47
CA GLY A 46 -4.04 12.27 7.44
C GLY A 46 -3.46 11.32 8.49
N SER A 47 -4.24 10.32 8.93
CA SER A 47 -3.76 9.26 9.83
C SER A 47 -2.54 8.55 9.26
N LYS A 48 -1.63 8.12 10.11
CA LYS A 48 -0.37 7.53 9.69
C LYS A 48 -0.04 6.26 10.48
N VAL A 49 0.43 5.25 9.76
CA VAL A 49 1.03 4.06 10.37
C VAL A 49 2.44 3.92 9.80
N THR A 50 3.42 3.88 10.69
CA THR A 50 4.84 3.70 10.32
C THR A 50 5.38 2.45 11.01
N VAL A 51 5.86 1.49 10.22
CA VAL A 51 6.55 0.29 10.70
C VAL A 51 8.01 0.37 10.27
N ASN A 52 8.89 0.66 11.23
CA ASN A 52 10.33 0.79 10.99
C ASN A 52 11.06 -0.57 10.96
N GLY A 53 10.40 -1.64 11.38
CA GLY A 53 10.89 -3.00 11.27
C GLY A 53 10.45 -3.66 9.96
N GLY A 54 10.60 -4.97 9.94
CA GLY A 54 10.03 -5.84 8.91
C GLY A 54 8.87 -6.65 9.46
N GLY A 55 8.76 -7.87 8.96
CA GLY A 55 7.80 -8.85 9.47
C GLY A 55 6.85 -9.37 8.42
N SER A 56 5.75 -9.96 8.86
CA SER A 56 4.80 -10.61 7.98
C SER A 56 3.40 -10.02 8.11
N ILE A 57 2.71 -9.96 6.97
CA ILE A 57 1.29 -9.61 6.90
C ILE A 57 0.61 -10.65 6.02
N GLU A 58 -0.45 -11.27 6.52
CA GLU A 58 -1.27 -12.20 5.76
C GLU A 58 -2.76 -11.88 6.00
N VAL A 59 -3.51 -11.68 4.93
CA VAL A 59 -4.97 -11.54 5.00
C VAL A 59 -5.65 -12.81 4.52
N ASP A 60 -6.86 -13.04 5.02
CA ASP A 60 -7.63 -14.23 4.66
C ASP A 60 -8.00 -14.20 3.17
N LYS A 61 -7.53 -15.23 2.44
CA LYS A 61 -7.78 -15.38 1.01
C LYS A 61 -9.26 -15.62 0.67
N ALA A 62 -10.00 -16.18 1.60
CA ALA A 62 -11.43 -16.48 1.43
C ALA A 62 -12.35 -15.27 1.71
N SER A 63 -11.78 -14.11 2.04
CA SER A 63 -12.59 -12.92 2.28
C SER A 63 -13.23 -12.42 0.99
N THR A 64 -14.55 -12.28 1.01
CA THR A 64 -15.35 -11.75 -0.11
C THR A 64 -15.39 -10.22 -0.19
N ASN A 65 -14.89 -9.55 0.84
CA ASN A 65 -14.79 -8.09 0.88
C ASN A 65 -13.46 -7.62 0.27
N PRO A 66 -13.40 -6.37 -0.24
CA PRO A 66 -12.17 -5.82 -0.80
C PRO A 66 -11.15 -5.50 0.30
N TYR A 67 -10.69 -6.53 1.00
CA TYR A 67 -9.68 -6.40 2.03
C TYR A 67 -8.28 -6.37 1.43
N ALA A 68 -7.40 -5.62 2.04
CA ALA A 68 -6.03 -5.47 1.62
C ALA A 68 -5.07 -5.76 2.77
N ALA A 69 -3.89 -6.31 2.46
CA ALA A 69 -2.85 -6.43 3.48
C ALA A 69 -2.46 -5.06 4.03
N ILE A 70 -2.31 -4.09 3.14
CA ILE A 70 -2.06 -2.68 3.50
C ILE A 70 -3.07 -1.81 2.75
N ARG A 71 -3.77 -0.96 3.48
CA ARG A 71 -4.69 0.04 2.93
C ARG A 71 -4.37 1.43 3.43
N ALA A 72 -4.34 2.38 2.53
CA ALA A 72 -4.31 3.80 2.82
C ALA A 72 -5.56 4.46 2.22
N GLU A 73 -6.32 5.18 3.05
CA GLU A 73 -7.53 5.90 2.65
C GLU A 73 -7.52 7.26 3.35
N ASP A 74 -7.15 8.30 2.60
CA ASP A 74 -6.91 9.63 3.15
C ASP A 74 -5.91 9.61 4.34
N GLY A 75 -4.90 8.74 4.22
CA GLY A 75 -3.87 8.47 5.23
C GLY A 75 -2.60 7.88 4.60
N ILE A 76 -1.58 7.70 5.40
CA ILE A 76 -0.25 7.27 4.95
C ILE A 76 0.18 6.01 5.70
N VAL A 77 0.65 5.00 4.96
CA VAL A 77 1.33 3.83 5.53
C VAL A 77 2.77 3.80 5.04
N ASN A 78 3.70 3.77 5.98
CA ASN A 78 5.12 3.58 5.73
C ASN A 78 5.55 2.24 6.33
N MET A 79 6.11 1.34 5.53
CA MET A 79 6.65 0.08 6.02
C MET A 79 8.04 -0.17 5.45
N ASN A 80 9.02 -0.34 6.35
CA ASN A 80 10.41 -0.64 6.00
C ASN A 80 11.02 0.39 5.04
N VAL A 81 10.77 1.68 5.28
CA VAL A 81 11.29 2.78 4.46
C VAL A 81 12.04 3.79 5.31
N LYS A 82 13.07 4.38 4.73
CA LYS A 82 13.76 5.56 5.27
C LYS A 82 12.95 6.78 4.90
N LEU A 83 12.66 7.62 5.88
CA LEU A 83 11.98 8.89 5.69
C LEU A 83 12.99 10.04 5.82
N ASP A 84 12.86 11.05 4.98
CA ASP A 84 13.57 12.31 5.14
C ASP A 84 12.93 13.19 6.23
N SER A 85 13.48 14.36 6.47
CA SER A 85 12.97 15.32 7.47
C SER A 85 11.57 15.85 7.15
N SER A 86 11.12 15.72 5.90
CA SER A 86 9.78 16.10 5.45
C SER A 86 8.79 14.93 5.48
N GLY A 87 9.25 13.73 5.87
CA GLY A 87 8.43 12.52 5.93
C GLY A 87 8.28 11.79 4.60
N ASN A 88 9.06 12.13 3.58
CA ASN A 88 9.04 11.44 2.30
C ASN A 88 9.89 10.18 2.34
N ALA A 89 9.42 9.10 1.73
CA ALA A 89 10.18 7.87 1.59
C ALA A 89 11.31 8.05 0.56
N VAL A 90 12.55 7.89 1.01
CA VAL A 90 13.77 8.09 0.20
C VAL A 90 14.59 6.82 0.02
N GLY A 91 14.19 5.71 0.60
CA GLY A 91 14.89 4.43 0.50
C GLY A 91 14.26 3.37 1.40
N SER A 92 14.89 2.21 1.47
CA SER A 92 14.49 1.10 2.34
C SER A 92 15.37 1.01 3.59
N LEU A 93 14.83 0.48 4.68
CA LEU A 93 15.54 0.11 5.90
C LEU A 93 16.17 -1.30 5.81
N ASP A 94 15.99 -1.99 4.69
CA ASP A 94 16.55 -3.32 4.39
C ASP A 94 16.20 -4.39 5.44
N LYS A 95 14.94 -4.36 5.93
CA LYS A 95 14.38 -5.41 6.78
C LYS A 95 13.59 -6.40 5.93
N LYS A 96 13.55 -7.66 6.37
CA LYS A 96 12.74 -8.69 5.75
C LYS A 96 11.25 -8.39 5.91
N VAL A 97 10.52 -8.40 4.78
CA VAL A 97 9.07 -8.17 4.74
C VAL A 97 8.41 -9.23 3.87
N ASN A 98 7.40 -9.91 4.41
CA ASN A 98 6.61 -10.89 3.66
C ASN A 98 5.13 -10.52 3.74
N ILE A 99 4.53 -10.24 2.59
CA ILE A 99 3.14 -9.82 2.48
C ILE A 99 2.38 -10.78 1.59
N LYS A 100 1.27 -11.31 2.10
CA LYS A 100 0.25 -12.05 1.35
C LYS A 100 -1.07 -11.29 1.45
N GLY A 101 -1.40 -10.60 0.38
CA GLY A 101 -2.55 -9.73 0.29
C GLY A 101 -2.27 -8.54 -0.62
N ASN A 102 -3.33 -7.91 -1.11
CA ASN A 102 -3.22 -6.77 -1.99
C ASN A 102 -2.83 -5.50 -1.23
N LEU A 103 -2.22 -4.55 -1.94
CA LEU A 103 -2.07 -3.18 -1.47
C LEU A 103 -3.20 -2.34 -2.08
N ALA A 104 -3.81 -1.47 -1.29
CA ALA A 104 -4.92 -0.64 -1.76
C ALA A 104 -4.77 0.82 -1.33
N VAL A 105 -4.66 1.69 -2.32
CA VAL A 105 -4.72 3.15 -2.15
C VAL A 105 -6.10 3.60 -2.62
N THR A 106 -6.90 4.08 -1.68
CA THR A 106 -8.30 4.48 -1.91
C THR A 106 -8.57 5.85 -1.32
N THR A 107 -9.70 6.45 -1.65
CA THR A 107 -10.18 7.63 -0.93
C THR A 107 -11.52 7.33 -0.29
N GLY A 108 -11.71 7.78 0.94
CA GLY A 108 -12.98 7.66 1.66
C GLY A 108 -14.06 8.64 1.17
N ALA A 109 -15.23 8.57 1.77
CA ALA A 109 -16.24 9.60 1.65
C ALA A 109 -15.81 10.79 2.51
N VAL A 110 -15.12 11.77 1.93
CA VAL A 110 -14.73 12.97 2.66
C VAL A 110 -15.92 13.90 2.77
N ASN A 111 -16.25 14.28 3.99
CA ASN A 111 -17.10 15.44 4.22
C ASN A 111 -16.34 16.68 3.71
N ALA A 112 -17.01 17.54 2.97
CA ALA A 112 -16.46 18.81 2.47
C ALA A 112 -15.83 19.71 3.56
N VAL A 113 -16.04 19.37 4.82
CA VAL A 113 -15.55 20.08 6.01
C VAL A 113 -14.17 19.57 6.44
N ASP A 114 -13.80 18.33 6.14
CA ASP A 114 -12.48 17.79 6.48
C ASP A 114 -11.49 18.00 5.32
N LYS A 115 -10.78 19.12 5.37
CA LYS A 115 -9.76 19.49 4.36
C LYS A 115 -8.42 18.78 4.53
N ARG A 116 -8.32 17.84 5.48
CA ARG A 116 -7.09 17.08 5.75
C ARG A 116 -7.19 15.67 5.18
N GLY A 117 -6.06 15.07 4.92
CA GLY A 117 -6.03 13.70 4.43
C GLY A 117 -6.48 13.58 2.96
N THR A 118 -6.06 14.53 2.13
CA THR A 118 -6.27 14.46 0.67
C THR A 118 -5.24 13.59 -0.03
N LEU A 119 -4.22 13.11 0.69
CA LEU A 119 -3.22 12.17 0.21
C LEU A 119 -3.47 10.79 0.82
N SER A 120 -3.63 9.80 -0.05
CA SER A 120 -3.61 8.38 0.32
C SER A 120 -2.30 7.80 -0.19
N GLN A 121 -1.42 7.32 0.70
CA GLN A 121 -0.09 6.91 0.30
C GLN A 121 0.34 5.62 0.99
N ILE A 122 0.92 4.70 0.21
CA ILE A 122 1.65 3.54 0.71
C ILE A 122 3.09 3.64 0.24
N ASN A 123 4.04 3.59 1.18
CA ASN A 123 5.46 3.47 0.91
C ASN A 123 5.94 2.14 1.49
N LEU A 124 6.47 1.26 0.64
CA LEU A 124 6.89 -0.09 1.01
C LEU A 124 8.30 -0.38 0.55
N GLY A 125 9.14 -0.90 1.43
CA GLY A 125 10.48 -1.43 1.12
C GLY A 125 10.49 -2.95 1.06
N LEU A 126 10.89 -3.52 -0.09
CA LEU A 126 11.14 -4.94 -0.32
C LEU A 126 12.54 -5.06 -0.91
N THR A 127 13.55 -5.16 -0.04
CA THR A 127 14.95 -5.00 -0.47
C THR A 127 15.90 -6.05 0.13
N THR A 128 15.36 -7.17 0.59
CA THR A 128 16.15 -8.36 0.94
C THR A 128 15.70 -9.54 0.10
N ALA A 129 16.61 -10.46 -0.21
CA ALA A 129 16.35 -11.59 -1.11
C ALA A 129 15.22 -12.52 -0.61
N ASP A 130 14.91 -12.49 0.66
CA ASP A 130 13.84 -13.26 1.31
C ASP A 130 12.57 -12.44 1.57
N SER A 131 12.51 -11.21 1.05
CA SER A 131 11.30 -10.37 1.09
C SER A 131 10.39 -10.69 -0.08
N THR A 132 9.08 -10.76 0.19
CA THR A 132 8.06 -11.09 -0.81
C THR A 132 6.81 -10.23 -0.66
N LEU A 133 6.19 -9.91 -1.80
CA LEU A 133 4.82 -9.42 -1.89
C LEU A 133 4.06 -10.35 -2.85
N HIS A 134 2.97 -10.94 -2.37
CA HIS A 134 2.01 -11.64 -3.22
C HIS A 134 0.68 -10.88 -3.17
N GLY A 135 0.40 -10.15 -4.21
CA GLY A 135 -0.79 -9.31 -4.34
C GLY A 135 -0.62 -8.27 -5.43
N VAL A 136 -1.72 -7.63 -5.78
CA VAL A 136 -1.75 -6.50 -6.70
C VAL A 136 -1.63 -5.18 -5.94
N VAL A 137 -1.26 -4.13 -6.67
CA VAL A 137 -1.22 -2.76 -6.14
C VAL A 137 -2.35 -1.97 -6.77
N TYR A 138 -3.46 -1.86 -6.06
CA TYR A 138 -4.60 -1.08 -6.49
C TYR A 138 -4.42 0.38 -6.09
N ASN A 139 -4.45 1.28 -7.07
CA ASN A 139 -4.46 2.72 -6.86
C ASN A 139 -5.68 3.32 -7.55
N ALA A 140 -6.68 3.72 -6.77
CA ALA A 140 -7.93 4.26 -7.29
C ALA A 140 -7.78 5.69 -7.86
N PHE A 141 -6.73 6.41 -7.46
CA PHE A 141 -6.53 7.81 -7.80
C PHE A 141 -5.05 8.10 -8.10
N PRO A 142 -4.48 7.47 -9.14
CA PRO A 142 -3.07 7.72 -9.49
C PRO A 142 -2.85 9.15 -9.95
N ASP A 143 -3.85 9.74 -10.57
CA ASP A 143 -3.88 11.15 -10.96
C ASP A 143 -4.63 11.97 -9.92
N GLU A 144 -4.32 13.25 -9.84
CA GLU A 144 -5.10 14.17 -9.02
C GLU A 144 -6.55 14.24 -9.52
N GLY A 145 -7.46 13.87 -8.64
CA GLY A 145 -8.89 13.88 -8.90
C GLY A 145 -9.63 14.83 -7.97
N LYS A 146 -10.78 15.35 -8.43
CA LYS A 146 -11.70 16.10 -7.56
C LYS A 146 -12.77 15.17 -7.01
N LYS A 147 -13.07 15.31 -5.75
CA LYS A 147 -14.19 14.66 -5.08
C LYS A 147 -15.24 15.70 -4.67
N ALA A 148 -16.44 15.25 -4.32
CA ALA A 148 -17.50 16.13 -3.88
C ALA A 148 -17.01 17.20 -2.87
N GLY A 149 -17.23 18.48 -3.12
CA GLY A 149 -16.73 19.59 -2.32
C GLY A 149 -15.43 20.21 -2.78
N GLU A 150 -14.98 19.94 -4.01
CA GLU A 150 -13.82 20.56 -4.67
C GLU A 150 -12.44 20.23 -4.06
N LEU A 151 -12.35 19.26 -3.15
CA LEU A 151 -11.06 18.80 -2.62
C LEU A 151 -10.33 17.96 -3.67
N THR A 152 -9.06 18.26 -3.90
CA THR A 152 -8.18 17.47 -4.76
C THR A 152 -7.60 16.31 -3.96
N PHE A 153 -7.71 15.10 -4.49
CA PHE A 153 -7.16 13.87 -3.91
C PHE A 153 -6.04 13.34 -4.78
N LYS A 154 -5.06 12.77 -4.12
CA LYS A 154 -3.97 12.07 -4.77
C LYS A 154 -3.73 10.72 -4.10
N GLY A 155 -3.60 9.68 -4.93
CA GLY A 155 -3.23 8.34 -4.49
C GLY A 155 -1.81 8.00 -4.92
N GLU A 156 -0.97 7.57 -3.99
CA GLU A 156 0.41 7.21 -4.27
C GLU A 156 0.75 5.83 -3.69
N ALA A 157 1.10 4.89 -4.56
CA ALA A 157 1.74 3.64 -4.15
C ALA A 157 3.19 3.68 -4.61
N ASN A 158 4.13 3.59 -3.66
CA ASN A 158 5.56 3.67 -3.89
C ASN A 158 6.23 2.40 -3.38
N LEU A 159 7.04 1.76 -4.22
CA LEU A 159 7.72 0.51 -3.92
C LEU A 159 9.22 0.64 -4.17
N PHE A 160 10.02 0.25 -3.17
CA PHE A 160 11.45 -0.02 -3.31
C PHE A 160 11.60 -1.53 -3.45
N LEU A 161 12.06 -2.02 -4.61
CA LEU A 161 12.14 -3.45 -4.93
C LEU A 161 13.53 -3.79 -5.44
N ALA A 162 14.35 -4.42 -4.63
CA ALA A 162 15.76 -4.64 -4.92
C ALA A 162 16.31 -5.92 -4.27
N ASN A 163 17.57 -6.24 -4.60
CA ASN A 163 18.36 -7.29 -3.97
C ASN A 163 17.71 -8.67 -4.00
N GLY A 164 17.02 -9.00 -5.08
CA GLY A 164 16.36 -10.30 -5.26
C GLY A 164 15.01 -10.43 -4.52
N ALA A 165 14.51 -9.38 -3.90
CA ALA A 165 13.15 -9.36 -3.37
C ALA A 165 12.13 -9.59 -4.49
N ALA A 166 11.05 -10.30 -4.21
CA ALA A 166 10.10 -10.76 -5.21
C ALA A 166 8.70 -10.17 -5.00
N TRP A 167 8.16 -9.57 -6.06
CA TRP A 167 6.76 -9.19 -6.14
C TRP A 167 6.04 -10.09 -7.12
N THR A 168 5.12 -10.93 -6.63
CA THR A 168 4.17 -11.67 -7.45
C THR A 168 2.95 -10.80 -7.66
N ASN A 169 2.82 -10.22 -8.88
CA ASN A 169 1.68 -9.40 -9.26
C ASN A 169 0.53 -10.30 -9.69
N GLU A 170 -0.22 -10.73 -8.70
CA GLU A 170 -1.38 -11.59 -8.84
C GLU A 170 -2.42 -11.17 -7.80
N LYS A 171 -3.67 -11.04 -8.20
CA LYS A 171 -4.76 -10.71 -7.29
C LYS A 171 -4.85 -11.76 -6.18
N TYR A 172 -4.71 -11.33 -4.95
CA TYR A 172 -4.74 -12.23 -3.81
C TYR A 172 -6.17 -12.43 -3.30
N GLY A 173 -6.69 -13.64 -3.46
CA GLY A 173 -8.05 -14.01 -3.04
C GLY A 173 -9.15 -13.51 -3.98
N ASP A 174 -10.38 -13.86 -3.64
CA ASP A 174 -11.59 -13.46 -4.36
C ASP A 174 -12.10 -12.07 -3.89
N THR A 175 -11.19 -11.20 -3.55
CA THR A 175 -11.55 -9.84 -3.15
C THR A 175 -12.35 -9.19 -4.26
N GLY A 176 -13.44 -8.57 -3.88
CA GLY A 176 -14.34 -7.89 -4.81
C GLY A 176 -13.56 -6.98 -5.78
N THR A 177 -14.13 -6.80 -6.95
CA THR A 177 -13.49 -6.12 -8.07
C THR A 177 -13.39 -4.60 -7.90
N SER A 178 -13.94 -4.04 -6.82
CA SER A 178 -13.94 -2.59 -6.66
C SER A 178 -13.56 -2.16 -5.25
N TRP A 179 -12.61 -1.22 -5.18
CA TRP A 179 -12.32 -0.42 -3.99
C TRP A 179 -12.68 1.04 -4.30
N GLY A 180 -13.33 1.72 -3.35
CA GLY A 180 -13.71 3.11 -3.56
C GLY A 180 -14.60 3.35 -4.79
N GLY A 181 -15.37 2.35 -5.22
CA GLY A 181 -16.27 2.43 -6.36
C GLY A 181 -15.60 2.30 -7.74
N LYS A 182 -14.30 2.00 -7.81
CA LYS A 182 -13.59 1.73 -9.05
C LYS A 182 -13.18 0.27 -9.16
N ASN A 183 -13.30 -0.30 -10.36
CA ASN A 183 -12.83 -1.65 -10.65
C ASN A 183 -11.29 -1.69 -10.70
N PHE A 184 -10.74 -2.86 -10.39
CA PHE A 184 -9.32 -3.11 -10.60
C PHE A 184 -9.04 -3.28 -12.10
N GLU A 185 -8.17 -2.43 -12.63
CA GLU A 185 -7.77 -2.43 -14.04
C GLU A 185 -6.30 -2.81 -14.25
N GLY A 186 -5.60 -3.10 -13.17
CA GLY A 186 -4.17 -3.40 -13.15
C GLY A 186 -3.45 -2.73 -11.98
N SER A 187 -2.24 -3.17 -11.69
CA SER A 187 -1.41 -2.54 -10.66
C SER A 187 -0.88 -1.19 -11.13
N HIS A 188 -0.93 -0.17 -10.26
CA HIS A 188 -0.40 1.15 -10.56
C HIS A 188 0.48 1.66 -9.42
N LEU A 189 1.74 1.89 -9.74
CA LEU A 189 2.73 2.51 -8.86
C LEU A 189 3.05 3.91 -9.36
N ILE A 190 3.08 4.89 -8.45
CA ILE A 190 3.61 6.21 -8.76
C ILE A 190 5.14 6.15 -8.85
N LYS A 191 5.76 5.36 -7.96
CA LYS A 191 7.21 5.16 -7.95
C LYS A 191 7.56 3.69 -7.80
N LEU A 192 8.44 3.21 -8.67
CA LEU A 192 9.15 1.94 -8.51
C LEU A 192 10.66 2.21 -8.54
N ALA A 193 11.31 2.01 -7.41
CA ALA A 193 12.75 2.11 -7.31
C ALA A 193 13.35 0.70 -7.22
N GLY A 194 14.03 0.28 -8.27
CA GLY A 194 14.69 -1.01 -8.39
C GLY A 194 16.08 -1.05 -7.75
N GLY A 195 16.82 -2.12 -8.01
CA GLY A 195 18.18 -2.31 -7.49
C GLY A 195 19.20 -1.35 -8.09
N ALA A 196 20.32 -1.17 -7.40
CA ALA A 196 21.40 -0.28 -7.82
C ALA A 196 22.18 -0.78 -9.05
N SER A 197 22.05 -2.07 -9.38
CA SER A 197 22.66 -2.71 -10.56
C SER A 197 21.83 -3.92 -10.97
N ALA A 198 22.10 -4.47 -12.17
CA ALA A 198 21.43 -5.69 -12.64
C ALA A 198 21.61 -6.88 -11.67
N ALA A 199 22.77 -7.01 -11.04
CA ALA A 199 23.03 -8.06 -10.04
C ALA A 199 22.23 -7.87 -8.72
N LYS A 200 21.67 -6.70 -8.51
CA LYS A 200 20.85 -6.35 -7.35
C LYS A 200 19.40 -6.02 -7.74
N ALA A 201 18.98 -6.46 -8.91
CA ALA A 201 17.62 -6.25 -9.39
C ALA A 201 16.57 -6.81 -8.42
N GLY A 202 15.45 -6.13 -8.32
CA GLY A 202 14.24 -6.72 -7.77
C GLY A 202 13.55 -7.59 -8.82
N GLN A 203 12.67 -8.48 -8.39
CA GLN A 203 12.00 -9.45 -9.28
C GLN A 203 10.50 -9.19 -9.28
N ILE A 204 9.90 -9.15 -10.47
CA ILE A 204 8.46 -9.04 -10.66
C ILE A 204 7.99 -10.28 -11.42
N PHE A 205 7.11 -11.06 -10.80
CA PHE A 205 6.43 -12.19 -11.43
C PHE A 205 5.03 -11.76 -11.82
N GLN A 206 4.84 -11.48 -13.11
CA GLN A 206 3.56 -11.05 -13.67
C GLN A 206 2.69 -12.27 -13.93
N LYS A 207 1.65 -12.47 -13.14
CA LYS A 207 0.69 -13.57 -13.25
C LYS A 207 -0.73 -13.10 -13.52
N ASP A 208 -1.05 -11.87 -13.17
CA ASP A 208 -2.37 -11.30 -13.46
C ASP A 208 -2.44 -10.81 -14.91
N THR A 209 -3.62 -10.80 -15.50
CA THR A 209 -3.86 -10.28 -16.86
C THR A 209 -3.83 -8.75 -16.91
N GLY A 210 -3.92 -8.08 -15.76
CA GLY A 210 -3.85 -6.63 -15.68
C GLY A 210 -2.43 -6.09 -15.90
N ASN A 211 -2.33 -4.91 -16.50
CA ASN A 211 -1.07 -4.22 -16.70
C ASN A 211 -0.44 -3.78 -15.36
N ILE A 212 0.88 -3.64 -15.36
CA ILE A 212 1.59 -2.87 -14.34
C ILE A 212 1.95 -1.52 -14.95
N THR A 213 1.42 -0.45 -14.38
CA THR A 213 1.75 0.93 -14.73
C THR A 213 2.66 1.52 -13.67
N VAL A 214 3.73 2.18 -14.11
CA VAL A 214 4.69 2.87 -13.24
C VAL A 214 4.95 4.25 -13.80
N ASP A 215 4.65 5.30 -13.02
CA ASP A 215 4.82 6.68 -13.48
C ASP A 215 6.30 7.12 -13.42
N ASN A 216 6.99 6.74 -12.35
CA ASN A 216 8.40 7.05 -12.14
C ASN A 216 9.18 5.78 -11.82
N TYR A 217 9.99 5.34 -12.76
CA TYR A 217 10.83 4.16 -12.63
C TYR A 217 12.30 4.53 -12.52
N SER A 218 13.04 3.84 -11.64
CA SER A 218 14.49 3.96 -11.51
C SER A 218 15.12 2.63 -11.11
N GLY A 219 16.40 2.47 -11.41
CA GLY A 219 17.15 1.27 -11.04
C GLY A 219 16.84 0.06 -11.91
N TYR A 220 17.02 -1.15 -11.35
CA TYR A 220 16.95 -2.41 -12.07
C TYR A 220 15.89 -3.33 -11.47
N THR A 221 15.01 -3.85 -12.33
CA THR A 221 14.05 -4.91 -12.01
C THR A 221 14.02 -5.93 -13.16
N ASP A 222 13.92 -7.20 -12.81
CA ASP A 222 13.68 -8.29 -13.74
C ASP A 222 12.19 -8.63 -13.75
N VAL A 223 11.58 -8.69 -14.92
CA VAL A 223 10.16 -8.99 -15.07
C VAL A 223 10.02 -10.37 -15.74
N TYR A 224 9.31 -11.26 -15.07
CA TYR A 224 9.01 -12.61 -15.53
C TYR A 224 7.52 -12.72 -15.82
N TYR A 225 7.20 -13.14 -17.05
CA TYR A 225 5.81 -13.42 -17.45
C TYR A 225 5.55 -14.92 -17.30
N ALA A 226 4.36 -15.29 -16.81
CA ALA A 226 3.92 -16.67 -16.91
C ALA A 226 3.71 -16.97 -18.40
N HIS A 227 4.47 -17.91 -18.92
CA HIS A 227 4.16 -18.51 -20.23
C HIS A 227 2.99 -19.46 -19.99
N GLU A 228 1.89 -19.26 -20.73
CA GLU A 228 0.83 -20.27 -20.89
C GLU A 228 1.35 -21.51 -21.63
#